data_0b7ac7a15e12b952c4dd3f6234b7abc7
#
_entry.id   0b7ac7a15e12b952c4dd3f6234b7abc7
#
_cell.length_a   1.000
_cell.length_b   1.000
_cell.length_c   1.000
_cell.angle_alpha   90.00
_cell.angle_beta   90.00
_cell.angle_gamma   90.00
#
_symmetry.space_group_name_H-M   'P 1'
#
loop_
_entity.id
_entity.type
_entity.pdbx_description
1 polymer ?
#
loop_
_entity_poly.entity_id
_entity_poly.type
_entity_poly.pdbx_seq_one_letter_code
_entity_poly.pdbx_strand_id
1 'polypeptide(L)'
;MNDFHFGKKPSLKIFYNPHKCKLSIHCKKSVFNFSESEPYFEIDIFGKNHRINLTSARRIHTEDFNTAVDCGVRAVYDSFFVGTKKLPLTIDTTVRIDKETESVLFESKITGDTEGSILSYHWPQPIEFNDEDPDAYTAIPMMQGSLIPSKWHNTIIVNDGRYYSHDAYMPWFGQRWNNQGYLMTTITPEDAGYDIQHIPSESTRISNVWYPSLGRMSYERICELKLYGKCDYNDFCRSYRSYIKESGKFVSLKEKTERNPLLKKRIGVPLIQDYLLVIADPSSIRYSDTHPEWNRYFITFDERIRQLQTLSEAGLKKAQIHIDGWGNKGYDSAHPDVYPPNRDIGGAEGLKRFIEVCHNLNYSVDLHDQYHDFYRNAPSFNTFQTIQDFENNMPSERSCYGGDQNYLCPKFALQYIRRNYRILESNGIRPDGVHLASFAGSDIDECYNPAHKMSRTDCIAWRKASMCYLQSKGYITCSDEPIDCFIDKLDTVIHAPYLLTPIEWDGMCNGIPVPLFSLVYHDAIIVPWFGNIRQKGGWGIPKSDFAVSHAILNASPIGLEIDATKEEISVAVNCCNIAADLAFVPMLKHEFLSDNGRIQRTKFADGTNIEVNFDTNESRVKR
;
A
#
# COMPACT_ATOMS: atom_id res chain seq x y z
N MET A 1 -42.83 14.71 -4.07
CA MET A 1 -41.42 14.26 -4.01
C MET A 1 -40.86 14.91 -2.78
N ASN A 2 -40.54 14.10 -1.78
CA ASN A 2 -40.03 14.64 -0.53
C ASN A 2 -38.52 14.75 -0.62
N ASP A 3 -38.01 15.97 -0.57
CA ASP A 3 -36.60 16.21 -0.29
C ASP A 3 -36.41 16.08 1.22
N PHE A 4 -35.54 15.17 1.62
CA PHE A 4 -35.25 14.93 3.03
C PHE A 4 -34.18 15.90 3.51
N HIS A 5 -34.43 16.51 4.65
CA HIS A 5 -33.58 17.53 5.25
C HIS A 5 -33.28 17.17 6.70
N PHE A 6 -32.00 17.00 7.06
CA PHE A 6 -31.57 16.58 8.38
C PHE A 6 -30.50 17.52 8.95
N GLY A 7 -30.47 17.63 10.27
CA GLY A 7 -29.52 18.38 11.06
C GLY A 7 -30.22 19.30 12.05
N LYS A 8 -30.18 18.96 13.32
CA LYS A 8 -30.70 19.84 14.41
C LYS A 8 -29.67 20.85 14.91
N LYS A 9 -28.38 20.61 14.68
CA LYS A 9 -27.32 21.60 14.95
C LYS A 9 -27.00 22.35 13.67
N PRO A 10 -26.65 23.63 13.72
CA PRO A 10 -26.49 24.47 12.53
C PRO A 10 -25.23 24.14 11.70
N SER A 11 -24.39 23.18 12.09
CA SER A 11 -23.12 22.89 11.45
C SER A 11 -23.22 22.02 10.20
N LEU A 12 -24.11 21.01 10.17
CA LEU A 12 -24.18 20.03 9.09
C LEU A 12 -25.65 19.70 8.73
N LYS A 13 -25.97 19.75 7.43
CA LYS A 13 -27.28 19.41 6.89
C LYS A 13 -27.14 18.61 5.61
N ILE A 14 -27.93 17.54 5.46
CA ILE A 14 -28.04 16.74 4.23
C ILE A 14 -29.34 17.09 3.52
N PHE A 15 -29.24 17.31 2.22
CA PHE A 15 -30.37 17.39 1.29
C PHE A 15 -30.23 16.23 0.33
N TYR A 16 -31.13 15.25 0.42
CA TYR A 16 -31.05 14.04 -0.38
C TYR A 16 -32.41 13.71 -1.01
N ASN A 17 -32.41 13.50 -2.32
CA ASN A 17 -33.54 12.99 -3.07
C ASN A 17 -33.16 11.62 -3.68
N PRO A 18 -33.52 10.50 -3.04
CA PRO A 18 -33.18 9.16 -3.50
C PRO A 18 -33.73 8.80 -4.88
N HIS A 19 -34.91 9.35 -5.26
CA HIS A 19 -35.54 9.10 -6.57
C HIS A 19 -34.77 9.71 -7.75
N LYS A 20 -33.98 10.74 -7.49
CA LYS A 20 -33.14 11.42 -8.48
C LYS A 20 -31.64 11.20 -8.19
N CYS A 21 -31.32 10.50 -7.12
CA CYS A 21 -29.97 10.38 -6.58
C CYS A 21 -29.24 11.74 -6.44
N LYS A 22 -29.99 12.82 -6.20
CA LYS A 22 -29.44 14.15 -5.98
C LYS A 22 -29.11 14.32 -4.51
N LEU A 23 -27.86 14.64 -4.22
CA LEU A 23 -27.35 14.83 -2.87
C LEU A 23 -26.53 16.11 -2.76
N SER A 24 -26.76 16.87 -1.71
CA SER A 24 -25.87 17.95 -1.29
C SER A 24 -25.72 17.98 0.23
N ILE A 25 -24.56 18.38 0.69
CA ILE A 25 -24.26 18.50 2.10
C ILE A 25 -23.83 19.93 2.38
N HIS A 26 -24.53 20.58 3.32
CA HIS A 26 -24.29 21.95 3.72
C HIS A 26 -23.57 21.97 5.07
N CYS A 27 -22.43 22.63 5.14
CA CYS A 27 -21.66 22.83 6.36
C CYS A 27 -21.38 24.32 6.55
N LYS A 28 -22.07 24.98 7.49
CA LYS A 28 -22.00 26.44 7.73
C LYS A 28 -22.28 27.24 6.45
N LYS A 29 -21.25 27.81 5.81
CA LYS A 29 -21.34 28.58 4.56
C LYS A 29 -20.90 27.78 3.33
N SER A 30 -20.45 26.55 3.50
CA SER A 30 -19.95 25.69 2.44
C SER A 30 -21.05 24.71 1.99
N VAL A 31 -21.12 24.49 0.69
CA VAL A 31 -22.01 23.51 0.07
C VAL A 31 -21.17 22.54 -0.75
N PHE A 32 -21.38 21.26 -0.51
CA PHE A 32 -20.77 20.16 -1.24
C PHE A 32 -21.87 19.46 -2.03
N ASN A 33 -21.90 19.71 -3.33
CA ASN A 33 -22.84 19.05 -4.23
C ASN A 33 -22.21 17.76 -4.74
N PHE A 34 -23.01 16.71 -4.81
CA PHE A 34 -22.62 15.50 -5.51
C PHE A 34 -23.00 15.64 -6.99
N SER A 35 -22.14 15.11 -7.85
CA SER A 35 -22.31 15.15 -9.29
C SER A 35 -23.69 14.65 -9.73
N GLU A 36 -24.23 15.23 -10.78
CA GLU A 36 -25.48 14.76 -11.41
C GLU A 36 -25.31 13.44 -12.16
N SER A 37 -24.08 12.87 -12.23
CA SER A 37 -23.88 11.51 -12.73
C SER A 37 -24.67 10.53 -11.86
N GLU A 38 -25.45 9.66 -12.50
CA GLU A 38 -26.24 8.69 -11.74
C GLU A 38 -25.36 7.59 -11.16
N PRO A 39 -25.55 7.18 -9.89
CA PRO A 39 -24.90 6.01 -9.35
C PRO A 39 -25.38 4.76 -10.09
N TYR A 40 -24.49 3.79 -10.27
CA TYR A 40 -24.77 2.62 -11.07
C TYR A 40 -24.05 1.38 -10.54
N PHE A 41 -24.46 0.23 -11.01
CA PHE A 41 -23.72 -1.01 -10.91
C PHE A 41 -23.54 -1.64 -12.29
N GLU A 42 -22.49 -2.37 -12.44
CA GLU A 42 -22.23 -3.19 -13.63
C GLU A 42 -22.54 -4.65 -13.35
N ILE A 43 -23.21 -5.28 -14.29
CA ILE A 43 -23.66 -6.66 -14.15
C ILE A 43 -23.39 -7.44 -15.44
N ASP A 44 -22.87 -8.65 -15.30
CA ASP A 44 -22.82 -9.61 -16.41
C ASP A 44 -24.15 -10.38 -16.54
N ILE A 45 -24.70 -10.39 -17.73
CA ILE A 45 -25.86 -11.21 -18.08
C ILE A 45 -25.56 -11.98 -19.36
N PHE A 46 -25.32 -13.28 -19.20
CA PHE A 46 -24.96 -14.19 -20.30
C PHE A 46 -23.74 -13.73 -21.12
N GLY A 47 -22.69 -13.30 -20.43
CA GLY A 47 -21.43 -12.84 -21.05
C GLY A 47 -21.51 -11.44 -21.67
N LYS A 48 -22.52 -10.64 -21.29
CA LYS A 48 -22.63 -9.24 -21.70
C LYS A 48 -22.72 -8.33 -20.48
N ASN A 49 -21.82 -7.36 -20.44
CA ASN A 49 -21.83 -6.34 -19.39
C ASN A 49 -22.94 -5.31 -19.64
N HIS A 50 -23.67 -5.00 -18.59
CA HIS A 50 -24.71 -3.99 -18.59
C HIS A 50 -24.48 -3.03 -17.43
N ARG A 51 -24.48 -1.74 -17.74
CA ARG A 51 -24.51 -0.68 -16.74
C ARG A 51 -25.96 -0.36 -16.39
N ILE A 52 -26.29 -0.42 -15.10
CA ILE A 52 -27.65 -0.22 -14.57
C ILE A 52 -27.61 0.93 -13.58
N ASN A 53 -28.32 1.99 -13.86
CA ASN A 53 -28.43 3.13 -12.95
C ASN A 53 -29.39 2.81 -11.80
N LEU A 54 -29.10 3.30 -10.58
CA LEU A 54 -29.98 3.10 -9.42
C LEU A 54 -31.38 3.70 -9.64
N THR A 55 -31.45 4.84 -10.33
CA THR A 55 -32.70 5.52 -10.66
C THR A 55 -33.62 4.71 -11.60
N SER A 56 -33.07 3.67 -12.28
CA SER A 56 -33.84 2.75 -13.11
C SER A 56 -34.69 1.73 -12.33
N ALA A 57 -34.52 1.65 -11.02
CA ALA A 57 -35.35 0.83 -10.15
C ALA A 57 -36.82 1.23 -10.26
N ARG A 58 -37.70 0.27 -10.55
CA ARG A 58 -39.16 0.55 -10.66
C ARG A 58 -39.81 0.79 -9.31
N ARG A 59 -39.19 0.33 -8.23
CA ARG A 59 -39.62 0.59 -6.85
C ARG A 59 -38.45 1.17 -6.06
N ILE A 60 -38.75 2.31 -5.43
CA ILE A 60 -37.81 2.98 -4.52
C ILE A 60 -38.62 3.29 -3.25
N HIS A 61 -38.29 2.62 -2.17
CA HIS A 61 -38.85 2.90 -0.86
C HIS A 61 -37.84 3.74 -0.06
N THR A 62 -38.37 4.80 0.57
CA THR A 62 -37.53 5.73 1.34
C THR A 62 -38.09 5.93 2.74
N GLU A 63 -37.22 5.95 3.70
CA GLU A 63 -37.57 6.21 5.09
C GLU A 63 -36.52 7.14 5.70
N ASP A 64 -36.97 8.13 6.47
CA ASP A 64 -36.10 8.98 7.26
C ASP A 64 -36.07 8.55 8.72
N PHE A 65 -34.95 8.80 9.36
CA PHE A 65 -34.77 8.49 10.77
C PHE A 65 -34.00 9.58 11.50
N ASN A 66 -34.26 9.67 12.81
CA ASN A 66 -33.59 10.63 13.68
C ASN A 66 -33.52 10.04 15.11
N THR A 67 -32.38 9.48 15.46
CA THR A 67 -32.13 8.85 16.75
C THR A 67 -31.35 9.80 17.69
N ALA A 68 -30.94 9.34 18.83
CA ALA A 68 -30.09 10.10 19.76
C ALA A 68 -28.69 10.33 19.17
N VAL A 69 -28.15 9.36 18.39
CA VAL A 69 -26.76 9.31 17.93
C VAL A 69 -26.59 9.68 16.46
N ASP A 70 -27.62 9.49 15.63
CA ASP A 70 -27.55 9.74 14.19
C ASP A 70 -28.86 10.27 13.62
N CYS A 71 -28.83 10.74 12.39
CA CYS A 71 -30.02 11.06 11.59
C CYS A 71 -29.70 10.93 10.11
N GLY A 72 -30.67 10.46 9.32
CA GLY A 72 -30.41 10.23 7.90
C GLY A 72 -31.60 9.71 7.13
N VAL A 73 -31.31 9.21 5.93
CA VAL A 73 -32.25 8.59 5.01
C VAL A 73 -31.75 7.22 4.61
N ARG A 74 -32.65 6.26 4.66
CA ARG A 74 -32.50 4.95 4.04
C ARG A 74 -33.31 4.90 2.77
N ALA A 75 -32.75 4.34 1.70
CA ALA A 75 -33.45 4.14 0.42
C ALA A 75 -33.20 2.71 -0.08
N VAL A 76 -34.28 2.00 -0.36
CA VAL A 76 -34.26 0.64 -0.90
C VAL A 76 -34.71 0.65 -2.34
N TYR A 77 -33.85 0.22 -3.23
CA TYR A 77 -34.07 0.16 -4.67
C TYR A 77 -34.27 -1.30 -5.08
N ASP A 78 -35.35 -1.60 -5.73
CA ASP A 78 -35.65 -2.94 -6.24
C ASP A 78 -36.39 -2.92 -7.59
N SER A 79 -36.59 -4.11 -8.14
CA SER A 79 -37.27 -4.28 -9.44
C SER A 79 -36.50 -3.65 -10.60
N PHE A 80 -35.20 -3.93 -10.67
CA PHE A 80 -34.36 -3.62 -11.84
C PHE A 80 -34.67 -4.55 -13.00
N PHE A 81 -34.45 -4.09 -14.24
CA PHE A 81 -34.68 -4.86 -15.45
C PHE A 81 -33.57 -4.64 -16.48
N VAL A 82 -33.22 -5.72 -17.21
CA VAL A 82 -32.49 -5.65 -18.47
C VAL A 82 -33.38 -6.22 -19.57
N GLY A 83 -33.83 -5.35 -20.45
CA GLY A 83 -34.92 -5.69 -21.38
C GLY A 83 -36.19 -6.10 -20.62
N THR A 84 -36.64 -7.33 -20.84
CA THR A 84 -37.82 -7.91 -20.14
C THR A 84 -37.45 -8.72 -18.89
N LYS A 85 -36.16 -9.01 -18.70
CA LYS A 85 -35.68 -9.83 -17.57
C LYS A 85 -35.62 -8.98 -16.29
N LYS A 86 -36.40 -9.37 -15.28
CA LYS A 86 -36.28 -8.80 -13.93
C LYS A 86 -35.03 -9.36 -13.24
N LEU A 87 -34.24 -8.47 -12.64
CA LEU A 87 -33.12 -8.84 -11.81
C LEU A 87 -33.60 -9.10 -10.38
N PRO A 88 -33.11 -10.14 -9.70
CA PRO A 88 -33.51 -10.44 -8.31
C PRO A 88 -32.73 -9.59 -7.30
N LEU A 89 -32.28 -8.41 -7.69
CA LEU A 89 -31.44 -7.54 -6.89
C LEU A 89 -32.26 -6.56 -6.07
N THR A 90 -31.81 -6.33 -4.84
CA THR A 90 -32.22 -5.23 -3.97
C THR A 90 -30.98 -4.50 -3.49
N ILE A 91 -30.95 -3.18 -3.65
CA ILE A 91 -29.88 -2.31 -3.19
C ILE A 91 -30.43 -1.42 -2.08
N ASP A 92 -29.88 -1.55 -0.90
CA ASP A 92 -30.21 -0.79 0.30
C ASP A 92 -29.11 0.22 0.56
N THR A 93 -29.43 1.49 0.60
CA THR A 93 -28.47 2.57 0.85
C THR A 93 -28.89 3.41 2.04
N THR A 94 -27.94 3.81 2.87
CA THR A 94 -28.17 4.75 3.97
C THR A 94 -27.17 5.90 3.87
N VAL A 95 -27.69 7.14 3.92
CA VAL A 95 -26.87 8.35 4.07
C VAL A 95 -27.23 8.96 5.42
N ARG A 96 -26.29 8.99 6.35
CA ARG A 96 -26.55 9.48 7.70
C ARG A 96 -25.46 10.38 8.25
N ILE A 97 -25.83 11.29 9.14
CA ILE A 97 -24.94 12.10 9.96
C ILE A 97 -24.74 11.39 11.29
N ASP A 98 -23.50 11.12 11.64
CA ASP A 98 -23.12 10.82 13.01
C ASP A 98 -23.09 12.13 13.82
N LYS A 99 -23.87 12.20 14.90
CA LYS A 99 -24.05 13.43 15.68
C LYS A 99 -22.92 13.72 16.65
N GLU A 100 -22.08 12.73 16.93
CA GLU A 100 -20.90 12.87 17.79
C GLU A 100 -19.72 13.40 16.98
N THR A 101 -19.41 12.74 15.89
CA THR A 101 -18.25 13.06 15.04
C THR A 101 -18.53 14.18 14.03
N GLU A 102 -19.81 14.49 13.77
CA GLU A 102 -20.26 15.39 12.71
C GLU A 102 -19.73 14.98 11.32
N SER A 103 -19.58 13.66 11.08
CA SER A 103 -19.26 13.08 9.78
C SER A 103 -20.49 12.52 9.10
N VAL A 104 -20.40 12.29 7.78
CA VAL A 104 -21.47 11.65 7.00
C VAL A 104 -21.03 10.25 6.60
N LEU A 105 -21.82 9.26 6.99
CA LEU A 105 -21.59 7.87 6.59
C LEU A 105 -22.50 7.52 5.42
N PHE A 106 -21.90 6.82 4.48
CA PHE A 106 -22.54 6.18 3.34
C PHE A 106 -22.44 4.67 3.52
N GLU A 107 -23.57 4.02 3.66
CA GLU A 107 -23.67 2.58 3.89
C GLU A 107 -24.54 1.97 2.80
N SER A 108 -24.07 0.89 2.17
CA SER A 108 -24.82 0.21 1.13
C SER A 108 -24.71 -1.30 1.22
N LYS A 109 -25.82 -1.99 1.00
CA LYS A 109 -25.91 -3.44 0.99
C LYS A 109 -26.68 -3.90 -0.24
N ILE A 110 -26.10 -4.82 -0.99
CA ILE A 110 -26.74 -5.47 -2.13
C ILE A 110 -27.13 -6.89 -1.72
N THR A 111 -28.34 -7.30 -2.06
CA THR A 111 -28.85 -8.64 -1.80
C THR A 111 -29.55 -9.19 -3.04
N GLY A 112 -29.66 -10.52 -3.12
CA GLY A 112 -30.30 -11.19 -4.26
C GLY A 112 -29.39 -11.35 -5.48
N ASP A 113 -28.11 -10.94 -5.38
CA ASP A 113 -27.12 -11.18 -6.42
C ASP A 113 -26.75 -12.68 -6.49
N THR A 114 -26.41 -13.12 -7.69
CA THR A 114 -25.83 -14.45 -7.93
C THR A 114 -24.31 -14.33 -8.06
N GLU A 115 -23.60 -15.39 -7.72
CA GLU A 115 -22.14 -15.42 -7.83
C GLU A 115 -21.69 -15.04 -9.24
N GLY A 116 -20.77 -14.06 -9.35
CA GLY A 116 -20.25 -13.56 -10.62
C GLY A 116 -21.18 -12.64 -11.42
N SER A 117 -22.39 -12.32 -10.91
CA SER A 117 -23.30 -11.46 -11.66
C SER A 117 -22.95 -9.98 -11.59
N ILE A 118 -22.60 -9.45 -10.41
CA ILE A 118 -22.17 -8.05 -10.23
C ILE A 118 -20.67 -7.98 -10.46
N LEU A 119 -20.25 -7.00 -11.26
CA LEU A 119 -18.84 -6.74 -11.57
C LEU A 119 -18.31 -5.58 -10.73
N SER A 120 -19.06 -4.48 -10.65
CA SER A 120 -18.71 -3.30 -9.85
C SER A 120 -19.96 -2.55 -9.40
N TYR A 121 -19.80 -1.73 -8.36
CA TYR A 121 -20.84 -0.83 -7.86
C TYR A 121 -20.25 0.54 -7.53
N HIS A 122 -20.80 1.60 -8.12
CA HIS A 122 -20.32 2.97 -8.07
C HIS A 122 -21.30 3.84 -7.28
N TRP A 123 -21.01 4.02 -6.00
CA TRP A 123 -21.79 4.82 -5.05
C TRP A 123 -20.97 5.13 -3.79
N PRO A 124 -21.02 6.33 -3.19
CA PRO A 124 -21.73 7.52 -3.68
C PRO A 124 -21.08 8.14 -4.92
N GLN A 125 -21.79 9.08 -5.56
CA GLN A 125 -21.24 9.81 -6.69
C GLN A 125 -20.05 10.69 -6.27
N PRO A 126 -19.22 11.12 -7.24
CA PRO A 126 -18.18 12.12 -6.96
C PRO A 126 -18.80 13.43 -6.46
N ILE A 127 -18.08 14.12 -5.59
CA ILE A 127 -18.40 15.49 -5.19
C ILE A 127 -17.95 16.44 -6.31
N GLU A 128 -18.77 17.44 -6.64
CA GLU A 128 -18.42 18.49 -7.59
C GLU A 128 -17.21 19.29 -7.07
N PHE A 129 -16.18 19.32 -7.89
CA PHE A 129 -14.90 19.93 -7.55
C PHE A 129 -14.75 21.24 -8.32
N ASN A 130 -14.52 22.36 -7.62
CA ASN A 130 -14.27 23.64 -8.28
C ASN A 130 -12.82 23.74 -8.75
N ASP A 131 -12.61 23.64 -10.05
CA ASP A 131 -11.31 23.72 -10.72
C ASP A 131 -10.87 25.15 -11.07
N GLU A 132 -11.68 26.17 -10.84
CA GLU A 132 -11.31 27.57 -11.04
C GLU A 132 -10.32 28.07 -9.98
N ASP A 133 -10.35 27.48 -8.78
CA ASP A 133 -9.38 27.78 -7.71
C ASP A 133 -7.98 27.26 -8.12
N PRO A 134 -6.98 28.16 -8.30
CA PRO A 134 -5.63 27.74 -8.71
C PRO A 134 -4.93 26.85 -7.67
N ASP A 135 -5.34 26.93 -6.41
CA ASP A 135 -4.80 26.13 -5.31
C ASP A 135 -5.58 24.83 -5.07
N ALA A 136 -6.58 24.54 -5.92
CA ALA A 136 -7.38 23.32 -5.78
C ALA A 136 -6.57 22.08 -6.19
N TYR A 137 -6.76 20.99 -5.44
CA TYR A 137 -6.13 19.70 -5.76
C TYR A 137 -6.93 18.52 -5.21
N THR A 138 -6.67 17.36 -5.79
CA THR A 138 -7.05 16.05 -5.26
C THR A 138 -5.82 15.41 -4.60
N ALA A 139 -5.96 14.96 -3.36
CA ALA A 139 -4.94 14.20 -2.64
C ALA A 139 -5.30 12.72 -2.62
N ILE A 140 -4.34 11.86 -3.02
CA ILE A 140 -4.53 10.41 -3.05
C ILE A 140 -3.25 9.71 -2.61
N PRO A 141 -3.32 8.67 -1.75
CA PRO A 141 -2.15 7.97 -1.23
C PRO A 141 -1.62 6.92 -2.21
N MET A 142 -1.41 7.27 -3.47
CA MET A 142 -0.66 6.47 -4.43
C MET A 142 0.77 6.33 -3.93
N MET A 143 1.19 5.12 -3.56
CA MET A 143 2.47 4.89 -2.89
C MET A 143 2.66 5.83 -1.68
N GLN A 144 3.74 6.62 -1.61
CA GLN A 144 3.92 7.63 -0.56
C GLN A 144 2.82 8.72 -0.57
N GLY A 145 2.33 9.08 -1.74
CA GLY A 145 1.24 10.03 -1.90
C GLY A 145 1.44 11.01 -3.05
N SER A 146 0.33 11.46 -3.60
CA SER A 146 0.29 12.41 -4.71
C SER A 146 -0.78 13.49 -4.51
N LEU A 147 -0.47 14.71 -4.93
CA LEU A 147 -1.44 15.79 -5.14
C LEU A 147 -1.63 15.98 -6.64
N ILE A 148 -2.88 15.93 -7.11
CA ILE A 148 -3.25 16.24 -8.47
C ILE A 148 -3.87 17.64 -8.47
N PRO A 149 -3.11 18.70 -8.84
CA PRO A 149 -3.65 20.05 -8.95
C PRO A 149 -4.79 20.12 -9.98
N SER A 150 -5.77 20.98 -9.76
CA SER A 150 -6.87 21.17 -10.71
C SER A 150 -6.40 21.58 -12.12
N LYS A 151 -5.26 22.27 -12.19
CA LYS A 151 -4.61 22.68 -13.45
C LYS A 151 -3.46 21.75 -13.87
N TRP A 152 -3.47 20.49 -13.40
CA TRP A 152 -2.47 19.51 -13.82
C TRP A 152 -2.54 19.30 -15.34
N HIS A 153 -1.37 19.24 -15.98
CA HIS A 153 -1.28 19.28 -17.46
C HIS A 153 -1.45 17.91 -18.13
N ASN A 154 -1.29 16.82 -17.37
CA ASN A 154 -1.43 15.46 -17.89
C ASN A 154 -2.82 14.89 -17.55
N THR A 155 -3.37 14.14 -18.49
CA THR A 155 -4.56 13.31 -18.24
C THR A 155 -4.21 12.17 -17.30
N ILE A 156 -5.02 12.00 -16.26
CA ILE A 156 -4.93 10.88 -15.31
C ILE A 156 -6.29 10.20 -15.29
N ILE A 157 -6.34 8.97 -15.78
CA ILE A 157 -7.54 8.14 -15.74
C ILE A 157 -7.14 6.82 -15.09
N VAL A 158 -7.70 6.55 -13.92
CA VAL A 158 -7.61 5.25 -13.27
C VAL A 158 -9.04 4.76 -13.12
N ASN A 159 -9.34 3.69 -13.80
CA ASN A 159 -10.57 2.93 -13.61
C ASN A 159 -10.19 1.69 -12.82
N ASP A 160 -11.02 1.27 -11.90
CA ASP A 160 -10.79 0.09 -11.07
C ASP A 160 -9.50 0.14 -10.23
N GLY A 161 -9.05 1.34 -9.83
CA GLY A 161 -7.96 1.50 -8.85
C GLY A 161 -8.29 0.75 -7.56
N ARG A 162 -7.30 0.09 -6.96
CA ARG A 162 -7.50 -0.75 -5.77
C ARG A 162 -6.93 -0.08 -4.53
N TYR A 163 -7.65 -0.17 -3.40
CA TYR A 163 -7.07 0.07 -2.10
C TYR A 163 -6.20 -1.11 -1.67
N TYR A 164 -5.25 -0.84 -0.80
CA TYR A 164 -4.28 -1.82 -0.33
C TYR A 164 -3.38 -2.37 -1.44
N SER A 165 -3.01 -1.51 -2.37
CA SER A 165 -2.12 -1.77 -3.49
C SER A 165 -1.21 -0.57 -3.78
N HIS A 166 -0.43 -0.62 -4.84
CA HIS A 166 0.35 0.53 -5.35
C HIS A 166 -0.54 1.71 -5.73
N ASP A 167 -1.77 1.45 -6.18
CA ASP A 167 -2.73 2.51 -6.54
C ASP A 167 -3.14 3.35 -5.34
N ALA A 168 -3.25 2.73 -4.16
CA ALA A 168 -3.45 3.44 -2.91
C ALA A 168 -3.05 2.58 -1.71
N TYR A 169 -1.97 2.93 -1.02
CA TYR A 169 -1.52 2.27 0.21
C TYR A 169 -2.56 2.34 1.32
N MET A 170 -3.26 3.47 1.40
CA MET A 170 -4.28 3.77 2.41
C MET A 170 -5.65 3.98 1.75
N PRO A 171 -6.76 3.52 2.35
CA PRO A 171 -8.08 3.57 1.72
C PRO A 171 -8.80 4.90 1.93
N TRP A 172 -8.26 5.96 1.36
CA TRP A 172 -8.87 7.28 1.41
C TRP A 172 -8.45 8.16 0.23
N PHE A 173 -9.24 9.19 -0.04
CA PHE A 173 -8.87 10.33 -0.88
C PHE A 173 -9.50 11.60 -0.34
N GLY A 174 -8.99 12.75 -0.77
CA GLY A 174 -9.53 14.05 -0.38
C GLY A 174 -9.38 15.09 -1.46
N GLN A 175 -10.25 16.09 -1.45
CA GLN A 175 -10.16 17.25 -2.34
C GLN A 175 -10.24 18.54 -1.54
N ARG A 176 -9.51 19.56 -2.01
CA ARG A 176 -9.46 20.88 -1.40
C ARG A 176 -9.62 21.96 -2.47
N TRP A 177 -10.51 22.93 -2.24
CA TRP A 177 -10.71 24.13 -3.06
C TRP A 177 -11.34 25.26 -2.24
N ASN A 178 -11.14 26.51 -2.65
CA ASN A 178 -11.75 27.70 -2.01
C ASN A 178 -11.68 27.72 -0.48
N ASN A 179 -10.53 27.33 0.10
CA ASN A 179 -10.34 27.19 1.55
C ASN A 179 -11.33 26.23 2.24
N GLN A 180 -11.86 25.26 1.53
CA GLN A 180 -12.65 24.15 2.07
C GLN A 180 -12.17 22.84 1.48
N GLY A 181 -12.57 21.73 2.05
CA GLY A 181 -12.24 20.41 1.53
C GLY A 181 -12.97 19.30 2.21
N TYR A 182 -12.72 18.10 1.76
CA TYR A 182 -13.25 16.89 2.35
C TYR A 182 -12.23 15.75 2.32
N LEU A 183 -12.40 14.83 3.24
CA LEU A 183 -11.75 13.52 3.26
C LEU A 183 -12.83 12.45 3.14
N MET A 184 -12.67 11.56 2.15
CA MET A 184 -13.46 10.33 2.01
C MET A 184 -12.61 9.17 2.47
N THR A 185 -12.98 8.53 3.57
CA THR A 185 -12.31 7.33 4.12
C THR A 185 -13.17 6.11 3.84
N THR A 186 -12.61 5.09 3.23
CA THR A 186 -13.29 3.82 3.00
C THR A 186 -13.11 2.92 4.22
N ILE A 187 -14.23 2.61 4.88
CA ILE A 187 -14.25 1.87 6.15
C ILE A 187 -14.16 0.35 5.93
N THR A 188 -14.70 -0.13 4.80
CA THR A 188 -14.66 -1.54 4.38
C THR A 188 -13.85 -1.68 3.09
N PRO A 189 -12.52 -1.54 3.12
CA PRO A 189 -11.70 -1.33 1.93
C PRO A 189 -11.25 -2.60 1.22
N GLU A 190 -11.46 -3.79 1.80
CA GLU A 190 -10.91 -5.05 1.29
C GLU A 190 -11.36 -5.38 -0.14
N ASP A 191 -12.63 -5.04 -0.45
CA ASP A 191 -13.21 -5.19 -1.79
C ASP A 191 -13.65 -3.82 -2.33
N ALA A 192 -12.79 -2.83 -2.21
CA ALA A 192 -13.03 -1.47 -2.66
C ALA A 192 -11.84 -0.87 -3.39
N GLY A 193 -12.12 0.21 -4.07
CA GLY A 193 -11.13 1.03 -4.74
C GLY A 193 -11.71 2.38 -5.11
N TYR A 194 -11.16 2.99 -6.14
CA TYR A 194 -11.60 4.29 -6.61
C TYR A 194 -11.48 4.41 -8.13
N ASP A 195 -12.36 5.23 -8.70
CA ASP A 195 -12.18 5.77 -10.04
C ASP A 195 -11.73 7.22 -9.93
N ILE A 196 -10.71 7.59 -10.69
CA ILE A 196 -10.31 8.98 -10.86
C ILE A 196 -10.26 9.33 -12.33
N GLN A 197 -10.81 10.48 -12.67
CA GLN A 197 -10.74 11.11 -13.99
C GLN A 197 -10.27 12.55 -13.82
N HIS A 198 -9.05 12.82 -14.25
CA HIS A 198 -8.53 14.16 -14.43
C HIS A 198 -8.18 14.36 -15.91
N ILE A 199 -8.86 15.27 -16.54
CA ILE A 199 -8.60 15.70 -17.92
C ILE A 199 -8.27 17.19 -17.85
N PRO A 200 -7.16 17.65 -18.43
CA PRO A 200 -6.84 19.07 -18.47
C PRO A 200 -8.01 19.89 -18.98
N SER A 201 -8.38 20.95 -18.27
CA SER A 201 -9.54 21.81 -18.53
C SER A 201 -10.91 21.26 -18.12
N GLU A 202 -10.97 20.11 -17.47
CA GLU A 202 -12.17 19.57 -16.84
C GLU A 202 -11.97 19.43 -15.33
N SER A 203 -13.09 19.46 -14.57
CA SER A 203 -13.06 19.22 -13.13
C SER A 203 -12.66 17.78 -12.81
N THR A 204 -11.70 17.59 -11.93
CA THR A 204 -11.28 16.26 -11.47
C THR A 204 -12.40 15.56 -10.73
N ARG A 205 -12.75 14.36 -11.15
CA ARG A 205 -13.76 13.50 -10.52
C ARG A 205 -13.08 12.33 -9.84
N ILE A 206 -13.47 12.06 -8.61
CA ILE A 206 -13.01 10.89 -7.86
C ILE A 206 -14.15 10.33 -7.03
N SER A 207 -14.32 9.01 -7.02
CA SER A 207 -15.35 8.32 -6.24
C SER A 207 -14.91 6.90 -5.87
N ASN A 208 -15.54 6.34 -4.84
CA ASN A 208 -15.37 4.94 -4.48
C ASN A 208 -15.99 4.00 -5.51
N VAL A 209 -15.31 2.88 -5.72
CA VAL A 209 -15.82 1.71 -6.44
C VAL A 209 -15.82 0.53 -5.50
N TRP A 210 -16.89 -0.26 -5.54
CA TRP A 210 -17.06 -1.45 -4.73
C TRP A 210 -17.10 -2.69 -5.62
N TYR A 211 -16.38 -3.71 -5.19
CA TYR A 211 -16.26 -4.96 -5.91
C TYR A 211 -16.91 -6.11 -5.16
N PRO A 212 -17.32 -7.17 -5.85
CA PRO A 212 -17.78 -8.38 -5.18
C PRO A 212 -16.63 -9.05 -4.40
N SER A 213 -17.01 -9.69 -3.30
CA SER A 213 -16.16 -10.62 -2.56
C SER A 213 -16.57 -12.03 -2.92
N LEU A 214 -15.66 -12.82 -3.47
CA LEU A 214 -15.95 -14.16 -4.00
C LEU A 214 -17.18 -14.17 -4.92
N GLY A 215 -17.24 -13.19 -5.82
CA GLY A 215 -18.29 -13.05 -6.82
C GLY A 215 -19.62 -12.53 -6.30
N ARG A 216 -19.72 -12.07 -5.04
CA ARG A 216 -20.96 -11.53 -4.44
C ARG A 216 -20.70 -10.28 -3.61
N MET A 217 -21.71 -9.42 -3.55
CA MET A 217 -21.72 -8.25 -2.66
C MET A 217 -22.13 -8.67 -1.23
N SER A 218 -21.37 -9.57 -0.63
CA SER A 218 -21.74 -10.38 0.54
C SER A 218 -21.82 -9.62 1.87
N TYR A 219 -21.30 -8.40 1.95
CA TYR A 219 -21.33 -7.55 3.15
C TYR A 219 -21.58 -6.08 2.81
N GLU A 220 -21.89 -5.31 3.84
CA GLU A 220 -22.16 -3.89 3.72
C GLU A 220 -20.90 -3.10 3.31
N ARG A 221 -21.07 -2.15 2.40
CA ARG A 221 -20.01 -1.25 1.93
C ARG A 221 -20.17 0.09 2.63
N ILE A 222 -19.12 0.53 3.31
CA ILE A 222 -19.18 1.72 4.15
C ILE A 222 -18.01 2.66 3.83
N CYS A 223 -18.34 3.94 3.59
CA CYS A 223 -17.35 5.02 3.59
C CYS A 223 -17.82 6.20 4.43
N GLU A 224 -16.89 6.97 4.93
CA GLU A 224 -17.09 8.14 5.78
C GLU A 224 -16.60 9.39 5.07
N LEU A 225 -17.42 10.41 5.03
CA LEU A 225 -17.09 11.74 4.53
C LEU A 225 -16.94 12.72 5.70
N LYS A 226 -15.76 13.28 5.84
CA LYS A 226 -15.46 14.34 6.78
C LYS A 226 -15.24 15.65 6.05
N LEU A 227 -15.94 16.70 6.46
CA LEU A 227 -15.91 18.01 5.83
C LEU A 227 -15.04 18.99 6.61
N TYR A 228 -14.32 19.83 5.89
CA TYR A 228 -13.43 20.83 6.46
C TYR A 228 -13.76 22.23 5.92
N GLY A 229 -13.56 23.22 6.77
CA GLY A 229 -13.31 24.59 6.32
C GLY A 229 -11.90 24.73 5.77
N LYS A 230 -11.18 25.78 6.16
CA LYS A 230 -9.78 25.93 5.75
C LYS A 230 -8.95 24.72 6.15
N CYS A 231 -8.42 24.01 5.17
CA CYS A 231 -7.63 22.79 5.36
C CYS A 231 -6.57 22.62 4.28
N ASP A 232 -5.69 21.67 4.51
CA ASP A 232 -4.75 21.12 3.53
C ASP A 232 -4.63 19.58 3.69
N TYR A 233 -3.83 18.94 2.85
CA TYR A 233 -3.61 17.48 2.91
C TYR A 233 -3.02 16.99 4.24
N ASN A 234 -2.34 17.87 5.02
CA ASN A 234 -1.88 17.51 6.36
C ASN A 234 -3.06 17.29 7.32
N ASP A 235 -4.15 18.02 7.14
CA ASP A 235 -5.38 17.83 7.93
C ASP A 235 -6.04 16.50 7.58
N PHE A 236 -6.02 16.11 6.30
CA PHE A 236 -6.52 14.79 5.86
C PHE A 236 -5.73 13.65 6.48
N CYS A 237 -4.39 13.71 6.40
CA CYS A 237 -3.51 12.74 7.03
C CYS A 237 -3.69 12.67 8.55
N ARG A 238 -3.85 13.81 9.22
CA ARG A 238 -4.09 13.87 10.68
C ARG A 238 -5.40 13.18 11.04
N SER A 239 -6.45 13.43 10.28
CA SER A 239 -7.75 12.79 10.51
C SER A 239 -7.72 11.29 10.25
N TYR A 240 -7.08 10.86 9.15
CA TYR A 240 -6.91 9.44 8.88
C TYR A 240 -6.06 8.74 9.95
N ARG A 241 -4.98 9.38 10.41
CA ARG A 241 -4.17 8.86 11.53
C ARG A 241 -4.99 8.71 12.81
N SER A 242 -5.87 9.68 13.13
CA SER A 242 -6.78 9.55 14.28
C SER A 242 -7.72 8.37 14.12
N TYR A 243 -8.34 8.20 12.96
CA TYR A 243 -9.20 7.06 12.64
C TYR A 243 -8.50 5.72 12.84
N ILE A 244 -7.27 5.56 12.32
CA ILE A 244 -6.50 4.31 12.48
C ILE A 244 -6.13 4.05 13.95
N LYS A 245 -5.83 5.07 14.74
CA LYS A 245 -5.59 4.95 16.17
C LYS A 245 -6.84 4.54 16.95
N GLU A 246 -7.96 5.19 16.69
CA GLU A 246 -9.25 4.92 17.32
C GLU A 246 -9.77 3.52 16.97
N SER A 247 -9.52 3.05 15.75
CA SER A 247 -9.85 1.69 15.31
C SER A 247 -8.94 0.59 15.89
N GLY A 248 -7.89 0.96 16.66
CA GLY A 248 -6.93 0.02 17.27
C GLY A 248 -5.98 -0.64 16.26
N LYS A 249 -5.92 -0.15 15.02
CA LYS A 249 -5.06 -0.68 13.96
C LYS A 249 -3.65 -0.05 13.96
N PHE A 250 -3.46 1.08 14.64
CA PHE A 250 -2.16 1.73 14.75
C PHE A 250 -1.32 1.08 15.83
N VAL A 251 -0.13 0.62 15.47
CA VAL A 251 0.90 0.12 16.40
C VAL A 251 2.17 0.91 16.16
N SER A 252 2.60 1.67 17.16
CA SER A 252 3.80 2.49 17.07
C SER A 252 5.08 1.66 16.99
N LEU A 253 6.13 2.22 16.37
CA LEU A 253 7.45 1.61 16.33
C LEU A 253 8.02 1.42 17.76
N LYS A 254 7.66 2.31 18.69
CA LYS A 254 8.00 2.16 20.11
C LYS A 254 7.43 0.85 20.69
N GLU A 255 6.13 0.61 20.52
CA GLU A 255 5.48 -0.63 20.98
C GLU A 255 6.09 -1.87 20.31
N LYS A 256 6.43 -1.78 19.00
CA LYS A 256 7.11 -2.86 18.28
C LYS A 256 8.50 -3.15 18.84
N THR A 257 9.29 -2.11 19.17
CA THR A 257 10.62 -2.29 19.80
C THR A 257 10.55 -2.80 21.25
N GLU A 258 9.46 -2.52 21.96
CA GLU A 258 9.21 -3.10 23.30
C GLU A 258 8.87 -4.59 23.21
N ARG A 259 8.12 -5.00 22.17
CA ARG A 259 7.81 -6.42 21.91
C ARG A 259 9.01 -7.21 21.37
N ASN A 260 9.79 -6.61 20.48
CA ASN A 260 11.01 -7.22 19.91
C ASN A 260 12.21 -6.27 20.04
N PRO A 261 13.04 -6.41 21.09
CA PRO A 261 14.20 -5.54 21.29
C PRO A 261 15.25 -5.59 20.17
N LEU A 262 15.29 -6.66 19.34
CA LEU A 262 16.18 -6.74 18.19
C LEU A 262 15.90 -5.63 17.17
N LEU A 263 14.65 -5.19 17.07
CA LEU A 263 14.27 -4.11 16.16
C LEU A 263 15.00 -2.78 16.45
N LYS A 264 15.45 -2.55 17.69
CA LYS A 264 16.27 -1.38 18.04
C LYS A 264 17.58 -1.31 17.27
N LYS A 265 18.13 -2.47 16.83
CA LYS A 265 19.36 -2.51 16.03
C LYS A 265 19.15 -1.96 14.62
N ARG A 266 17.89 -1.82 14.16
CA ARG A 266 17.54 -1.31 12.82
C ARG A 266 17.14 0.15 12.80
N ILE A 267 17.01 0.77 13.97
CA ILE A 267 16.70 2.19 14.05
C ILE A 267 17.88 3.01 13.54
N GLY A 268 17.62 3.78 12.48
CA GLY A 268 18.61 4.68 11.88
C GLY A 268 19.87 3.97 11.41
N VAL A 269 19.74 2.89 10.64
CA VAL A 269 20.88 2.21 10.02
C VAL A 269 20.69 2.10 8.51
N PRO A 270 21.74 2.13 7.70
CA PRO A 270 21.62 1.95 6.25
C PRO A 270 21.16 0.54 5.92
N LEU A 271 20.38 0.42 4.84
CA LEU A 271 20.01 -0.86 4.24
C LEU A 271 21.01 -1.21 3.13
N ILE A 272 21.63 -2.38 3.23
CA ILE A 272 22.41 -2.98 2.15
C ILE A 272 21.65 -4.20 1.65
N GLN A 273 21.21 -4.15 0.40
CA GLN A 273 20.53 -5.25 -0.28
C GLN A 273 21.44 -5.76 -1.40
N ASP A 274 21.67 -7.07 -1.43
CA ASP A 274 22.51 -7.65 -2.46
C ASP A 274 22.18 -9.13 -2.75
N TYR A 275 22.61 -9.58 -3.93
CA TYR A 275 22.38 -10.92 -4.44
C TYR A 275 23.57 -11.83 -4.18
N LEU A 276 23.32 -13.09 -3.81
CA LEU A 276 24.33 -14.13 -3.74
C LEU A 276 24.34 -15.03 -4.97
N LEU A 277 23.19 -15.52 -5.36
CA LEU A 277 23.04 -16.42 -6.49
C LEU A 277 21.80 -16.04 -7.30
N VAL A 278 21.97 -15.99 -8.61
CA VAL A 278 20.91 -15.89 -9.60
C VAL A 278 21.08 -17.00 -10.62
N ILE A 279 20.03 -17.76 -10.87
CA ILE A 279 19.99 -18.78 -11.92
C ILE A 279 18.69 -18.61 -12.69
N ALA A 280 18.79 -18.25 -13.97
CA ALA A 280 17.62 -18.16 -14.84
C ALA A 280 17.19 -19.57 -15.26
N ASP A 281 15.92 -19.91 -14.99
CA ASP A 281 15.31 -21.12 -15.48
C ASP A 281 14.99 -20.97 -16.97
N PRO A 282 15.12 -22.02 -17.82
CA PRO A 282 14.81 -21.93 -19.25
C PRO A 282 13.38 -21.49 -19.57
N SER A 283 12.42 -21.64 -18.65
CA SER A 283 11.04 -21.13 -18.81
C SER A 283 10.90 -19.63 -18.52
N SER A 284 11.90 -19.01 -17.90
CA SER A 284 11.89 -17.58 -17.57
C SER A 284 12.07 -16.70 -18.82
N ILE A 285 11.38 -15.57 -18.88
CA ILE A 285 11.63 -14.54 -19.90
C ILE A 285 13.01 -13.88 -19.77
N ARG A 286 13.70 -14.09 -18.65
CA ARG A 286 15.06 -13.59 -18.38
C ARG A 286 16.14 -14.53 -18.88
N TYR A 287 15.76 -15.74 -19.32
CA TYR A 287 16.70 -16.71 -19.85
C TYR A 287 17.17 -16.32 -21.25
N SER A 288 18.47 -16.48 -21.52
CA SER A 288 19.08 -16.16 -22.80
C SER A 288 19.79 -17.39 -23.38
N ASP A 289 19.31 -17.87 -24.54
CA ASP A 289 19.99 -18.90 -25.33
C ASP A 289 21.25 -18.37 -26.02
N THR A 290 21.26 -17.07 -26.34
CA THR A 290 22.36 -16.42 -27.09
C THR A 290 23.48 -15.95 -26.17
N HIS A 291 23.20 -15.72 -24.88
CA HIS A 291 24.12 -15.25 -23.87
C HIS A 291 24.00 -16.12 -22.60
N PRO A 292 24.45 -17.39 -22.65
CA PRO A 292 24.30 -18.31 -21.51
C PRO A 292 25.04 -17.86 -20.25
N GLU A 293 26.06 -17.01 -20.37
CA GLU A 293 26.77 -16.38 -19.25
C GLU A 293 25.88 -15.45 -18.42
N TRP A 294 24.78 -14.94 -18.96
CA TRP A 294 23.82 -14.10 -18.23
C TRP A 294 22.83 -14.90 -17.40
N ASN A 295 22.72 -16.21 -17.69
CA ASN A 295 21.77 -17.08 -17.00
C ASN A 295 22.22 -17.47 -15.59
N ARG A 296 23.46 -17.16 -15.24
CA ARG A 296 23.97 -17.48 -13.91
C ARG A 296 24.97 -16.43 -13.43
N TYR A 297 24.71 -15.93 -12.24
CA TYR A 297 25.61 -15.08 -11.48
C TYR A 297 25.68 -15.59 -10.04
N PHE A 298 26.87 -15.58 -9.44
CA PHE A 298 26.99 -15.85 -8.01
C PHE A 298 28.22 -15.17 -7.41
N ILE A 299 28.10 -14.90 -6.12
CA ILE A 299 29.19 -14.52 -5.22
C ILE A 299 29.07 -15.37 -3.95
N THR A 300 30.21 -15.80 -3.41
CA THR A 300 30.21 -16.68 -2.23
C THR A 300 29.94 -15.91 -0.94
N PHE A 301 29.45 -16.60 0.09
CA PHE A 301 29.34 -16.01 1.43
C PHE A 301 30.68 -15.46 1.94
N ASP A 302 31.80 -16.13 1.66
CA ASP A 302 33.12 -15.68 2.08
C ASP A 302 33.58 -14.40 1.37
N GLU A 303 33.25 -14.24 0.11
CA GLU A 303 33.51 -12.99 -0.62
C GLU A 303 32.65 -11.86 -0.06
N ARG A 304 31.37 -12.12 0.22
CA ARG A 304 30.46 -11.14 0.80
C ARG A 304 30.92 -10.73 2.22
N ILE A 305 31.39 -11.67 3.02
CA ILE A 305 32.00 -11.41 4.33
C ILE A 305 33.15 -10.42 4.20
N ARG A 306 34.08 -10.63 3.26
CA ARG A 306 35.20 -9.70 3.04
C ARG A 306 34.76 -8.30 2.67
N GLN A 307 33.74 -8.17 1.82
CA GLN A 307 33.19 -6.86 1.46
C GLN A 307 32.58 -6.15 2.68
N LEU A 308 31.79 -6.85 3.51
CA LEU A 308 31.22 -6.29 4.73
C LEU A 308 32.28 -5.88 5.76
N GLN A 309 33.37 -6.65 5.88
CA GLN A 309 34.49 -6.29 6.72
C GLN A 309 35.18 -5.01 6.22
N THR A 310 35.38 -4.87 4.90
CA THR A 310 35.90 -3.64 4.28
C THR A 310 35.04 -2.44 4.60
N LEU A 311 33.70 -2.55 4.52
CA LEU A 311 32.76 -1.47 4.88
C LEU A 311 32.89 -1.11 6.38
N SER A 312 33.03 -2.11 7.25
CA SER A 312 33.21 -1.89 8.69
C SER A 312 34.51 -1.16 9.00
N GLU A 313 35.61 -1.53 8.32
CA GLU A 313 36.93 -0.87 8.41
C GLU A 313 36.86 0.56 7.85
N ALA A 314 36.08 0.78 6.80
CA ALA A 314 35.83 2.10 6.22
C ALA A 314 34.96 3.00 7.11
N GLY A 315 34.35 2.48 8.19
CA GLY A 315 33.63 3.26 9.20
C GLY A 315 32.16 2.92 9.37
N LEU A 316 31.58 1.99 8.59
CA LEU A 316 30.22 1.54 8.77
C LEU A 316 30.09 0.66 10.02
N LYS A 317 29.52 1.17 11.10
CA LYS A 317 29.45 0.49 12.41
C LYS A 317 28.16 -0.27 12.65
N LYS A 318 27.13 0.00 11.86
CA LYS A 318 25.81 -0.63 11.94
C LYS A 318 25.19 -0.66 10.55
N ALA A 319 24.51 -1.75 10.21
CA ALA A 319 23.75 -1.87 8.96
C ALA A 319 22.63 -2.92 9.10
N GLN A 320 21.65 -2.83 8.25
CA GLN A 320 20.73 -3.92 7.93
C GLN A 320 21.20 -4.56 6.63
N ILE A 321 21.50 -5.84 6.68
CA ILE A 321 21.92 -6.61 5.52
C ILE A 321 20.75 -7.47 5.06
N HIS A 322 20.30 -7.23 3.84
CA HIS A 322 19.26 -8.01 3.18
C HIS A 322 19.90 -8.86 2.08
N ILE A 323 19.76 -10.17 2.16
CA ILE A 323 20.40 -11.11 1.25
C ILE A 323 19.36 -11.81 0.38
N ASP A 324 19.47 -11.54 -0.92
CA ASP A 324 18.73 -12.23 -1.98
C ASP A 324 19.49 -13.44 -2.50
N GLY A 325 18.80 -14.47 -2.93
CA GLY A 325 19.40 -15.61 -3.60
C GLY A 325 20.28 -16.52 -2.72
N TRP A 326 20.03 -16.57 -1.42
CA TRP A 326 20.75 -17.41 -0.48
C TRP A 326 20.41 -18.91 -0.60
N GLY A 327 19.27 -19.22 -1.24
CA GLY A 327 18.71 -20.56 -1.33
C GLY A 327 19.35 -21.44 -2.40
N ASN A 328 18.82 -22.67 -2.55
CA ASN A 328 19.36 -23.71 -3.43
C ASN A 328 19.41 -23.30 -4.91
N LYS A 329 18.34 -22.71 -5.41
CA LYS A 329 18.19 -22.31 -6.82
C LYS A 329 18.46 -20.82 -7.05
N GLY A 330 18.86 -20.08 -5.99
CA GLY A 330 19.12 -18.66 -6.07
C GLY A 330 17.86 -17.79 -5.93
N TYR A 331 18.00 -16.57 -6.37
CA TYR A 331 17.01 -15.52 -6.24
C TYR A 331 15.77 -15.79 -7.09
N ASP A 332 14.60 -15.57 -6.48
CA ASP A 332 13.28 -15.75 -7.09
C ASP A 332 13.14 -17.07 -7.85
N SER A 333 13.54 -18.17 -7.19
CA SER A 333 13.49 -19.50 -7.77
C SER A 333 13.22 -20.56 -6.72
N ALA A 334 12.44 -21.59 -7.07
CA ALA A 334 12.08 -22.74 -6.27
C ALA A 334 11.40 -22.44 -4.93
N HIS A 335 10.92 -21.21 -4.69
CA HIS A 335 10.13 -20.94 -3.49
C HIS A 335 8.84 -21.78 -3.48
N PRO A 336 8.46 -22.29 -2.27
CA PRO A 336 9.05 -22.03 -0.96
C PRO A 336 10.14 -23.03 -0.52
N ASP A 337 10.76 -23.80 -1.43
CA ASP A 337 11.75 -24.85 -1.14
C ASP A 337 13.19 -24.34 -1.29
N VAL A 338 13.56 -23.36 -0.49
CA VAL A 338 14.87 -22.67 -0.60
C VAL A 338 16.03 -23.38 0.09
N TYR A 339 15.76 -24.19 1.11
CA TYR A 339 16.79 -24.93 1.84
C TYR A 339 17.13 -26.28 1.17
N PRO A 340 18.39 -26.74 1.16
CA PRO A 340 19.59 -26.10 1.69
C PRO A 340 20.13 -24.98 0.80
N PRO A 341 20.94 -24.04 1.34
CA PRO A 341 21.68 -23.08 0.51
C PRO A 341 22.56 -23.78 -0.53
N ASN A 342 22.74 -23.15 -1.69
CA ASN A 342 23.53 -23.70 -2.77
C ASN A 342 25.01 -23.91 -2.35
N ARG A 343 25.59 -25.05 -2.75
CA ARG A 343 26.98 -25.40 -2.39
C ARG A 343 28.01 -24.47 -3.01
N ASP A 344 27.75 -23.96 -4.21
CA ASP A 344 28.69 -23.09 -4.92
C ASP A 344 28.89 -21.72 -4.23
N ILE A 345 27.91 -21.27 -3.46
CA ILE A 345 28.00 -20.05 -2.65
C ILE A 345 28.49 -20.31 -1.22
N GLY A 346 28.72 -21.58 -0.82
CA GLY A 346 29.23 -21.96 0.50
C GLY A 346 28.30 -22.82 1.33
N GLY A 347 27.11 -23.16 0.84
CA GLY A 347 26.15 -24.06 1.51
C GLY A 347 25.68 -23.56 2.87
N ALA A 348 25.14 -24.45 3.70
CA ALA A 348 24.57 -24.12 5.00
C ALA A 348 25.62 -23.58 6.00
N GLU A 349 26.83 -24.13 5.99
CA GLU A 349 27.92 -23.66 6.84
C GLU A 349 28.41 -22.26 6.44
N GLY A 350 28.42 -21.96 5.13
CA GLY A 350 28.71 -20.61 4.64
C GLY A 350 27.70 -19.59 5.12
N LEU A 351 26.40 -19.91 5.02
CA LEU A 351 25.32 -19.04 5.50
C LEU A 351 25.41 -18.80 7.01
N LYS A 352 25.64 -19.88 7.78
CA LYS A 352 25.80 -19.78 9.24
C LYS A 352 26.96 -18.85 9.62
N ARG A 353 28.13 -19.07 9.02
CA ARG A 353 29.30 -18.22 9.22
C ARG A 353 29.06 -16.77 8.80
N PHE A 354 28.36 -16.56 7.68
CA PHE A 354 27.98 -15.22 7.21
C PHE A 354 27.17 -14.46 8.26
N ILE A 355 26.11 -15.09 8.80
CA ILE A 355 25.26 -14.49 9.85
C ILE A 355 26.08 -14.19 11.11
N GLU A 356 26.91 -15.12 11.56
CA GLU A 356 27.80 -14.94 12.73
C GLU A 356 28.73 -13.74 12.55
N VAL A 357 29.34 -13.59 11.37
CA VAL A 357 30.22 -12.46 11.09
C VAL A 357 29.46 -11.15 11.04
N CYS A 358 28.28 -11.11 10.42
CA CYS A 358 27.41 -9.93 10.44
C CYS A 358 27.08 -9.50 11.87
N HIS A 359 26.71 -10.43 12.74
CA HIS A 359 26.43 -10.14 14.15
C HIS A 359 27.68 -9.59 14.88
N ASN A 360 28.88 -10.14 14.61
CA ASN A 360 30.14 -9.64 15.18
C ASN A 360 30.49 -8.22 14.68
N LEU A 361 30.05 -7.85 13.47
CA LEU A 361 30.19 -6.51 12.92
C LEU A 361 29.05 -5.56 13.41
N ASN A 362 28.15 -6.05 14.26
CA ASN A 362 26.94 -5.34 14.71
C ASN A 362 25.98 -5.00 13.56
N TYR A 363 25.90 -5.88 12.56
CA TYR A 363 24.93 -5.82 11.45
C TYR A 363 23.79 -6.80 11.71
N SER A 364 22.55 -6.39 11.41
CA SER A 364 21.40 -7.29 11.42
C SER A 364 21.21 -7.92 10.03
N VAL A 365 20.71 -9.16 9.98
CA VAL A 365 20.57 -9.92 8.74
C VAL A 365 19.12 -10.31 8.50
N ASP A 366 18.63 -10.04 7.27
CA ASP A 366 17.39 -10.58 6.72
C ASP A 366 17.67 -11.57 5.59
N LEU A 367 16.95 -12.65 5.59
CA LEU A 367 16.92 -13.56 4.46
C LEU A 367 15.67 -13.27 3.61
N HIS A 368 15.89 -13.13 2.30
CA HIS A 368 14.82 -13.08 1.32
C HIS A 368 14.07 -14.41 1.28
N ASP A 369 12.78 -14.37 1.46
CA ASP A 369 11.91 -15.53 1.41
C ASP A 369 10.60 -15.17 0.70
N GLN A 370 9.96 -16.14 0.06
CA GLN A 370 8.78 -15.88 -0.73
C GLN A 370 7.71 -16.96 -0.50
N TYR A 371 6.46 -16.53 -0.25
CA TYR A 371 5.31 -17.40 0.03
C TYR A 371 4.05 -16.93 -0.71
N HIS A 372 4.23 -16.09 -1.73
CA HIS A 372 3.20 -15.70 -2.69
C HIS A 372 3.44 -16.42 -4.01
N ASP A 373 4.64 -16.28 -4.58
CA ASP A 373 5.01 -16.95 -5.82
C ASP A 373 5.35 -18.42 -5.54
N PHE A 374 4.70 -19.31 -6.26
CA PHE A 374 4.86 -20.74 -6.14
C PHE A 374 5.46 -21.30 -7.43
N TYR A 375 6.77 -21.47 -7.42
CA TYR A 375 7.53 -21.87 -8.60
C TYR A 375 7.28 -23.32 -8.97
N ARG A 376 7.07 -23.60 -10.28
CA ARG A 376 6.84 -24.97 -10.76
C ARG A 376 8.07 -25.85 -10.62
N ASN A 377 9.27 -25.27 -10.56
CA ASN A 377 10.51 -25.97 -10.29
C ASN A 377 10.76 -26.27 -8.79
N ALA A 378 9.86 -25.85 -7.90
CA ALA A 378 9.92 -26.17 -6.47
C ALA A 378 9.47 -27.63 -6.22
N PRO A 379 10.22 -28.45 -5.44
CA PRO A 379 9.81 -29.80 -5.08
C PRO A 379 8.42 -29.93 -4.45
N SER A 380 7.99 -28.93 -3.70
CA SER A 380 6.66 -28.86 -3.07
C SER A 380 5.56 -28.39 -4.00
N PHE A 381 5.85 -28.02 -5.25
CA PHE A 381 4.83 -27.48 -6.15
C PHE A 381 3.64 -28.41 -6.28
N ASN A 382 2.44 -27.89 -6.03
CA ASN A 382 1.20 -28.63 -6.10
C ASN A 382 0.05 -27.71 -6.51
N THR A 383 -0.56 -27.99 -7.64
CA THR A 383 -1.69 -27.21 -8.18
C THR A 383 -2.89 -27.15 -7.24
N PHE A 384 -3.06 -28.13 -6.33
CA PHE A 384 -4.09 -28.05 -5.29
C PHE A 384 -3.91 -26.86 -4.34
N GLN A 385 -2.68 -26.38 -4.15
CA GLN A 385 -2.37 -25.28 -3.24
C GLN A 385 -2.29 -23.92 -3.93
N THR A 386 -2.51 -23.87 -5.23
CA THR A 386 -2.49 -22.62 -5.98
C THR A 386 -3.82 -21.87 -5.84
N ILE A 387 -3.77 -20.54 -6.00
CA ILE A 387 -4.95 -19.71 -6.18
C ILE A 387 -5.67 -20.13 -7.46
N GLN A 388 -7.00 -20.10 -7.41
CA GLN A 388 -7.86 -20.24 -8.59
C GLN A 388 -8.77 -19.02 -8.69
N ASP A 389 -8.90 -18.48 -9.90
CA ASP A 389 -9.85 -17.42 -10.20
C ASP A 389 -11.30 -17.95 -10.31
N PHE A 390 -12.23 -17.04 -10.61
CA PHE A 390 -13.65 -17.38 -10.76
C PHE A 390 -13.93 -18.40 -11.88
N GLU A 391 -13.11 -18.42 -12.92
CA GLU A 391 -13.20 -19.32 -14.07
C GLU A 391 -12.47 -20.65 -13.85
N ASN A 392 -11.91 -20.86 -12.64
CA ASN A 392 -11.04 -21.98 -12.25
C ASN A 392 -9.66 -22.00 -12.95
N ASN A 393 -9.23 -20.88 -13.53
CA ASN A 393 -7.87 -20.78 -14.00
C ASN A 393 -6.91 -20.57 -12.81
N MET A 394 -5.68 -20.98 -12.99
CA MET A 394 -4.59 -20.74 -12.03
C MET A 394 -3.74 -19.59 -12.58
N PRO A 395 -3.85 -18.38 -12.05
CA PRO A 395 -3.01 -17.26 -12.46
C PRO A 395 -1.53 -17.66 -12.45
N SER A 396 -0.80 -17.26 -13.47
CA SER A 396 0.59 -17.67 -13.67
C SER A 396 1.44 -16.53 -14.19
N GLU A 397 2.72 -16.58 -13.87
CA GLU A 397 3.73 -15.59 -14.22
C GLU A 397 5.04 -16.32 -14.60
N ARG A 398 5.97 -15.65 -15.30
CA ARG A 398 7.30 -16.16 -15.65
C ARG A 398 8.35 -15.07 -15.80
N SER A 399 8.10 -13.89 -15.24
CA SER A 399 9.02 -12.76 -15.30
C SER A 399 10.21 -12.89 -14.36
N CYS A 400 10.10 -13.72 -13.33
CA CYS A 400 11.15 -13.97 -12.36
C CYS A 400 12.18 -15.00 -12.83
N TYR A 401 13.33 -15.08 -12.17
CA TYR A 401 14.42 -15.98 -12.58
C TYR A 401 14.05 -17.46 -12.51
N GLY A 402 13.20 -17.86 -11.58
CA GLY A 402 12.72 -19.24 -11.44
C GLY A 402 11.74 -19.70 -12.52
N GLY A 403 11.39 -18.82 -13.46
CA GLY A 403 10.53 -19.13 -14.60
C GLY A 403 9.07 -19.35 -14.23
N ASP A 404 8.46 -20.38 -14.81
CA ASP A 404 7.04 -20.66 -14.63
C ASP A 404 6.64 -20.78 -13.16
N GLN A 405 5.69 -19.95 -12.76
CA GLN A 405 5.13 -19.94 -11.41
C GLN A 405 3.61 -19.73 -11.43
N ASN A 406 2.97 -20.12 -10.36
CA ASN A 406 1.59 -19.77 -10.02
C ASN A 406 1.61 -19.07 -8.67
N TYR A 407 0.47 -18.71 -8.13
CA TYR A 407 0.40 -18.06 -6.80
C TYR A 407 -0.05 -19.06 -5.75
N LEU A 408 0.73 -19.16 -4.66
CA LEU A 408 0.41 -19.99 -3.51
C LEU A 408 -0.78 -19.38 -2.76
N CYS A 409 -1.84 -20.15 -2.54
CA CYS A 409 -2.93 -19.67 -1.72
C CYS A 409 -2.43 -19.36 -0.29
N PRO A 410 -2.61 -18.16 0.24
CA PRO A 410 -2.15 -17.74 1.57
C PRO A 410 -2.55 -18.65 2.73
N LYS A 411 -3.60 -19.44 2.58
CA LYS A 411 -3.98 -20.49 3.54
C LYS A 411 -2.88 -21.53 3.77
N PHE A 412 -2.00 -21.73 2.81
CA PHE A 412 -0.90 -22.70 2.90
C PHE A 412 0.44 -22.05 3.28
N ALA A 413 0.60 -20.74 3.14
CA ALA A 413 1.86 -20.03 3.41
C ALA A 413 2.41 -20.32 4.81
N LEU A 414 1.58 -20.24 5.84
CA LEU A 414 1.99 -20.44 7.23
C LEU A 414 2.61 -21.83 7.50
N GLN A 415 2.16 -22.88 6.82
CA GLN A 415 2.73 -24.22 7.01
C GLN A 415 4.14 -24.33 6.41
N TYR A 416 4.39 -23.68 5.26
CA TYR A 416 5.70 -23.60 4.63
C TYR A 416 6.67 -22.77 5.46
N ILE A 417 6.22 -21.60 5.96
CA ILE A 417 6.99 -20.77 6.89
C ILE A 417 7.40 -21.58 8.13
N ARG A 418 6.46 -22.27 8.76
CA ARG A 418 6.74 -23.13 9.93
C ARG A 418 7.76 -24.22 9.62
N ARG A 419 7.67 -24.85 8.45
CA ARG A 419 8.63 -25.88 7.99
C ARG A 419 10.02 -25.27 7.82
N ASN A 420 10.12 -24.20 7.04
CA ASN A 420 11.40 -23.60 6.66
C ASN A 420 12.15 -23.07 7.86
N TYR A 421 11.49 -22.35 8.76
CA TYR A 421 12.15 -21.77 9.94
C TYR A 421 12.53 -22.83 10.98
N ARG A 422 11.79 -23.92 11.09
CA ARG A 422 12.24 -25.07 11.88
C ARG A 422 13.50 -25.72 11.31
N ILE A 423 13.59 -25.84 9.98
CA ILE A 423 14.79 -26.38 9.32
C ILE A 423 15.98 -25.46 9.58
N LEU A 424 15.86 -24.15 9.40
CA LEU A 424 16.94 -23.20 9.68
C LEU A 424 17.38 -23.28 11.15
N GLU A 425 16.44 -23.21 12.10
CA GLU A 425 16.73 -23.30 13.53
C GLU A 425 17.41 -24.61 13.92
N SER A 426 16.96 -25.76 13.36
CA SER A 426 17.56 -27.08 13.64
C SER A 426 19.01 -27.22 13.10
N ASN A 427 19.38 -26.41 12.11
CA ASN A 427 20.72 -26.34 11.55
C ASN A 427 21.58 -25.20 12.17
N GLY A 428 21.08 -24.54 13.22
CA GLY A 428 21.77 -23.45 13.91
C GLY A 428 21.87 -22.16 13.09
N ILE A 429 20.99 -21.98 12.09
CA ILE A 429 20.93 -20.79 11.25
C ILE A 429 19.79 -19.91 11.78
N ARG A 430 20.16 -18.72 12.29
CA ARG A 430 19.21 -17.80 12.89
C ARG A 430 19.46 -16.36 12.45
N PRO A 431 18.83 -15.88 11.35
CA PRO A 431 18.83 -14.48 10.98
C PRO A 431 18.04 -13.64 12.00
N ASP A 432 18.23 -12.31 11.99
CA ASP A 432 17.44 -11.40 12.85
C ASP A 432 16.03 -11.20 12.33
N GLY A 433 15.86 -11.23 11.02
CA GLY A 433 14.56 -11.01 10.39
C GLY A 433 14.34 -11.80 9.11
N VAL A 434 13.16 -11.61 8.58
CA VAL A 434 12.65 -12.27 7.38
C VAL A 434 12.08 -11.23 6.46
N HIS A 435 12.57 -11.19 5.24
CA HIS A 435 11.90 -10.44 4.17
C HIS A 435 10.92 -11.35 3.45
N LEU A 436 9.65 -11.06 3.57
CA LEU A 436 8.55 -11.74 2.89
C LEU A 436 8.26 -11.01 1.59
N ALA A 437 8.98 -11.37 0.53
CA ALA A 437 8.84 -10.73 -0.78
C ALA A 437 7.44 -10.94 -1.35
N SER A 438 6.90 -9.92 -2.01
CA SER A 438 5.54 -9.88 -2.61
C SER A 438 4.40 -10.19 -1.64
N PHE A 439 4.67 -10.27 -0.34
CA PHE A 439 3.69 -10.78 0.64
C PHE A 439 2.80 -9.68 1.23
N ALA A 440 3.28 -8.45 1.29
CA ALA A 440 2.50 -7.28 1.65
C ALA A 440 2.31 -6.32 0.46
N GLY A 441 3.27 -6.26 -0.48
CA GLY A 441 3.22 -5.37 -1.64
C GLY A 441 2.37 -5.89 -2.82
N SER A 442 2.10 -7.20 -2.91
CA SER A 442 1.21 -7.73 -3.96
C SER A 442 -0.26 -7.51 -3.62
N ASP A 443 -1.09 -7.50 -4.65
CA ASP A 443 -2.55 -7.39 -4.52
C ASP A 443 -3.12 -8.40 -3.52
N ILE A 444 -4.22 -8.03 -2.91
CA ILE A 444 -4.94 -8.91 -1.99
C ILE A 444 -5.73 -9.93 -2.80
N ASP A 445 -5.35 -11.20 -2.65
CA ASP A 445 -5.88 -12.31 -3.43
C ASP A 445 -7.26 -12.78 -3.01
N GLU A 446 -8.01 -13.33 -3.97
CA GLU A 446 -9.14 -14.25 -3.74
C GLU A 446 -8.80 -15.63 -4.28
N CYS A 447 -9.43 -16.66 -3.73
CA CYS A 447 -9.31 -18.01 -4.24
C CYS A 447 -10.68 -18.67 -4.32
N TYR A 448 -11.04 -19.13 -5.51
CA TYR A 448 -12.32 -19.79 -5.78
C TYR A 448 -12.27 -21.32 -5.67
N ASN A 449 -11.09 -21.92 -5.42
CA ASN A 449 -10.99 -23.36 -5.22
C ASN A 449 -11.93 -23.82 -4.08
N PRO A 450 -12.90 -24.73 -4.35
CA PRO A 450 -13.89 -25.12 -3.34
C PRO A 450 -13.29 -25.74 -2.06
N ALA A 451 -12.10 -26.37 -2.17
CA ALA A 451 -11.44 -26.99 -1.04
C ALA A 451 -10.78 -25.98 -0.09
N HIS A 452 -10.46 -24.78 -0.58
CA HIS A 452 -9.82 -23.73 0.22
C HIS A 452 -10.25 -22.32 -0.23
N LYS A 453 -11.54 -22.16 -0.53
CA LYS A 453 -12.14 -20.87 -0.91
C LYS A 453 -11.74 -19.76 0.07
N MET A 454 -11.32 -18.60 -0.44
CA MET A 454 -10.71 -17.54 0.36
C MET A 454 -11.09 -16.17 -0.19
N SER A 455 -11.70 -15.33 0.65
CA SER A 455 -11.96 -13.91 0.35
C SER A 455 -10.69 -13.06 0.55
N ARG A 456 -10.72 -11.80 0.08
CA ARG A 456 -9.63 -10.83 0.34
C ARG A 456 -9.44 -10.56 1.84
N THR A 457 -10.52 -10.49 2.59
CA THR A 457 -10.46 -10.39 4.07
C THR A 457 -9.75 -11.59 4.69
N ASP A 458 -10.04 -12.81 4.20
CA ASP A 458 -9.34 -14.03 4.65
C ASP A 458 -7.86 -14.00 4.24
N CYS A 459 -7.53 -13.53 3.02
CA CYS A 459 -6.16 -13.38 2.55
C CYS A 459 -5.33 -12.52 3.51
N ILE A 460 -5.83 -11.31 3.85
CA ILE A 460 -5.19 -10.43 4.83
C ILE A 460 -4.99 -11.15 6.16
N ALA A 461 -6.00 -11.86 6.64
CA ALA A 461 -5.92 -12.58 7.91
C ALA A 461 -4.84 -13.68 7.89
N TRP A 462 -4.73 -14.45 6.80
CA TRP A 462 -3.73 -15.52 6.65
C TRP A 462 -2.30 -14.95 6.49
N ARG A 463 -2.13 -13.88 5.72
CA ARG A 463 -0.84 -13.18 5.60
C ARG A 463 -0.41 -12.64 6.98
N LYS A 464 -1.32 -11.97 7.72
CA LYS A 464 -1.05 -11.52 9.10
C LYS A 464 -0.74 -12.66 10.07
N ALA A 465 -1.43 -13.79 9.98
CA ALA A 465 -1.15 -14.96 10.83
C ALA A 465 0.28 -15.50 10.60
N SER A 466 0.76 -15.45 9.35
CA SER A 466 2.13 -15.81 9.00
C SER A 466 3.16 -14.85 9.62
N MET A 467 2.94 -13.55 9.53
CA MET A 467 3.78 -12.53 10.18
C MET A 467 3.76 -12.68 11.71
N CYS A 468 2.59 -12.88 12.31
CA CYS A 468 2.45 -13.11 13.76
C CYS A 468 3.24 -14.34 14.23
N TYR A 469 3.25 -15.42 13.44
CA TYR A 469 4.05 -16.60 13.78
C TYR A 469 5.54 -16.27 13.81
N LEU A 470 6.07 -15.58 12.80
CA LEU A 470 7.47 -15.17 12.75
C LEU A 470 7.82 -14.25 13.93
N GLN A 471 6.99 -13.24 14.21
CA GLN A 471 7.17 -12.37 15.38
C GLN A 471 7.15 -13.14 16.71
N SER A 472 6.28 -14.17 16.84
CA SER A 472 6.24 -15.03 18.04
C SER A 472 7.51 -15.83 18.24
N LYS A 473 8.30 -16.02 17.18
CA LYS A 473 9.62 -16.66 17.20
C LYS A 473 10.77 -15.66 17.40
N GLY A 474 10.46 -14.37 17.51
CA GLY A 474 11.42 -13.30 17.71
C GLY A 474 12.06 -12.76 16.42
N TYR A 475 11.57 -13.15 15.23
CA TYR A 475 12.02 -12.59 13.98
C TYR A 475 11.43 -11.19 13.75
N ILE A 476 12.20 -10.31 13.14
CA ILE A 476 11.74 -9.03 12.61
C ILE A 476 11.05 -9.31 11.28
N THR A 477 9.85 -8.76 11.06
CA THR A 477 9.09 -8.94 9.82
C THR A 477 9.32 -7.78 8.87
N CYS A 478 9.73 -8.10 7.65
CA CYS A 478 9.94 -7.18 6.55
C CYS A 478 9.13 -7.63 5.32
N SER A 479 8.74 -6.70 4.46
CA SER A 479 8.22 -6.96 3.12
C SER A 479 8.65 -5.83 2.18
N ASP A 480 8.18 -5.83 0.94
CA ASP A 480 8.56 -4.83 -0.04
C ASP A 480 8.04 -3.45 0.34
N GLU A 481 6.74 -3.30 0.51
CA GLU A 481 6.05 -2.03 0.66
C GLU A 481 5.08 -1.99 1.85
N PRO A 482 4.79 -0.77 2.37
CA PRO A 482 4.02 -0.60 3.59
C PRO A 482 2.51 -0.46 3.31
N ILE A 483 1.85 -1.49 2.85
CA ILE A 483 0.40 -1.49 2.67
C ILE A 483 -0.30 -1.38 4.03
N ASP A 484 -1.21 -0.44 4.15
CA ASP A 484 -1.91 -0.02 5.37
C ASP A 484 -2.44 -1.19 6.22
N CYS A 485 -3.09 -2.16 5.58
CA CYS A 485 -3.67 -3.29 6.30
C CYS A 485 -2.63 -4.19 6.99
N PHE A 486 -1.34 -4.09 6.69
CA PHE A 486 -0.27 -4.91 7.28
C PHE A 486 0.64 -4.15 8.25
N ILE A 487 0.52 -2.82 8.37
CA ILE A 487 1.43 -1.98 9.18
C ILE A 487 1.51 -2.44 10.63
N ASP A 488 0.43 -2.93 11.21
CA ASP A 488 0.41 -3.44 12.59
C ASP A 488 1.25 -4.72 12.79
N LYS A 489 1.64 -5.41 11.69
CA LYS A 489 2.43 -6.65 11.68
C LYS A 489 3.76 -6.55 10.94
N LEU A 490 4.01 -5.47 10.21
CA LEU A 490 5.31 -5.20 9.59
C LEU A 490 6.16 -4.34 10.53
N ASP A 491 7.41 -4.71 10.72
CA ASP A 491 8.37 -3.95 11.52
C ASP A 491 9.19 -2.99 10.64
N THR A 492 9.49 -3.41 9.42
CA THR A 492 10.23 -2.66 8.42
C THR A 492 9.77 -3.05 7.02
N VAL A 493 10.05 -2.22 6.04
CA VAL A 493 9.90 -2.52 4.61
C VAL A 493 11.19 -2.18 3.87
N ILE A 494 11.27 -2.59 2.60
CA ILE A 494 12.42 -2.24 1.75
C ILE A 494 12.30 -0.79 1.29
N HIS A 495 11.09 -0.34 0.96
CA HIS A 495 10.85 1.01 0.45
C HIS A 495 9.38 1.44 0.56
N ALA A 496 9.16 2.75 0.44
CA ALA A 496 7.88 3.36 0.10
C ALA A 496 8.17 4.54 -0.84
N PRO A 497 8.17 4.33 -2.16
CA PRO A 497 8.60 5.34 -3.12
C PRO A 497 7.52 6.40 -3.35
N TYR A 498 7.93 7.53 -3.90
CA TYR A 498 7.04 8.41 -4.63
C TYR A 498 6.86 7.90 -6.06
N LEU A 499 5.70 8.17 -6.64
CA LEU A 499 5.57 8.20 -8.09
C LEU A 499 6.31 9.43 -8.58
N LEU A 500 7.47 9.21 -9.19
CA LEU A 500 8.34 10.29 -9.63
C LEU A 500 7.84 10.93 -10.94
N THR A 501 8.38 12.09 -11.26
CA THR A 501 7.94 12.92 -12.38
C THR A 501 8.22 12.28 -13.75
N PRO A 502 7.56 12.73 -14.83
CA PRO A 502 7.72 12.18 -16.19
C PRO A 502 9.16 12.17 -16.72
N ILE A 503 10.02 13.04 -16.20
CA ILE A 503 11.44 13.12 -16.58
C ILE A 503 12.18 11.85 -16.14
N GLU A 504 11.69 11.18 -15.11
CA GLU A 504 12.33 10.02 -14.48
C GLU A 504 11.64 8.70 -14.82
N TRP A 505 10.41 8.75 -15.36
CA TRP A 505 9.62 7.55 -15.70
C TRP A 505 8.72 7.78 -16.92
N ASP A 506 9.15 7.48 -18.13
CA ASP A 506 8.39 7.34 -19.39
C ASP A 506 7.05 8.10 -19.51
N GLY A 507 6.98 9.33 -18.99
CA GLY A 507 5.81 10.19 -19.10
C GLY A 507 4.65 9.89 -18.14
N MET A 508 4.73 8.90 -17.26
CA MET A 508 3.70 8.62 -16.26
C MET A 508 3.90 9.49 -15.02
N CYS A 509 3.20 10.63 -14.96
CA CYS A 509 3.20 11.49 -13.79
C CYS A 509 1.80 11.70 -13.25
N ASN A 510 1.52 11.09 -12.12
CA ASN A 510 0.22 11.16 -11.46
C ASN A 510 0.20 12.25 -10.37
N GLY A 511 0.68 13.45 -10.70
CA GLY A 511 0.62 14.61 -9.82
C GLY A 511 1.95 14.94 -9.12
N ILE A 512 1.86 15.77 -8.09
CA ILE A 512 3.00 16.26 -7.29
C ILE A 512 3.24 15.31 -6.11
N PRO A 513 4.43 14.71 -5.97
CA PRO A 513 4.75 13.83 -4.87
C PRO A 513 4.69 14.53 -3.51
N VAL A 514 4.02 13.93 -2.53
CA VAL A 514 3.93 14.40 -1.14
C VAL A 514 3.93 13.22 -0.17
N PRO A 515 4.49 13.36 1.04
CA PRO A 515 4.68 12.26 1.98
C PRO A 515 3.41 11.92 2.77
N LEU A 516 2.28 11.61 2.10
CA LEU A 516 1.01 11.31 2.77
C LEU A 516 1.14 10.08 3.69
N PHE A 517 1.86 9.04 3.23
CA PHE A 517 2.10 7.86 4.05
C PHE A 517 2.94 8.20 5.30
N SER A 518 4.04 8.93 5.14
CA SER A 518 4.90 9.33 6.26
C SER A 518 4.17 10.23 7.26
N LEU A 519 3.28 11.13 6.81
CA LEU A 519 2.42 11.95 7.70
C LEU A 519 1.48 11.10 8.57
N VAL A 520 1.13 9.90 8.13
CA VAL A 520 0.29 8.96 8.90
C VAL A 520 1.13 8.01 9.75
N TYR A 521 2.20 7.43 9.19
CA TYR A 521 2.86 6.23 9.72
C TYR A 521 4.35 6.38 10.05
N HIS A 522 4.93 7.59 10.00
CA HIS A 522 6.37 7.79 10.22
C HIS A 522 6.91 7.09 11.49
N ASP A 523 6.18 7.16 12.59
CA ASP A 523 6.53 6.57 13.89
C ASP A 523 5.96 5.16 14.12
N ALA A 524 5.53 4.49 13.04
CA ALA A 524 4.92 3.15 13.11
C ALA A 524 5.75 2.05 12.45
N ILE A 525 6.60 2.39 11.47
CA ILE A 525 7.35 1.42 10.68
C ILE A 525 8.66 2.03 10.18
N ILE A 526 9.72 1.23 10.05
CA ILE A 526 10.98 1.67 9.46
C ILE A 526 10.85 1.57 7.94
N VAL A 527 10.99 2.70 7.26
CA VAL A 527 10.93 2.80 5.79
C VAL A 527 12.24 3.38 5.29
N PRO A 528 13.19 2.55 4.83
CA PRO A 528 14.40 3.05 4.16
C PRO A 528 14.02 3.79 2.87
N TRP A 529 14.77 4.85 2.56
CA TRP A 529 14.68 5.46 1.23
C TRP A 529 15.42 4.57 0.23
N PHE A 530 14.70 4.07 -0.74
CA PHE A 530 15.20 3.03 -1.63
C PHE A 530 16.22 3.54 -2.67
N GLY A 531 16.09 4.77 -3.14
CA GLY A 531 17.14 5.37 -3.93
C GLY A 531 18.41 5.43 -3.09
N ASN A 532 19.43 4.69 -3.47
CA ASN A 532 20.71 4.76 -2.79
C ASN A 532 21.45 6.06 -3.14
N ILE A 533 22.56 6.30 -2.46
CA ILE A 533 23.39 7.48 -2.68
C ILE A 533 23.88 7.60 -4.13
N ARG A 534 24.05 6.49 -4.86
CA ARG A 534 24.41 6.44 -6.28
C ARG A 534 23.19 6.56 -7.21
N GLN A 535 22.03 6.88 -6.67
CA GLN A 535 20.82 7.18 -7.47
C GLN A 535 20.35 6.00 -8.32
N LYS A 536 20.63 4.78 -7.90
CA LYS A 536 20.11 3.58 -8.55
C LYS A 536 18.67 3.35 -8.10
N GLY A 537 17.77 3.26 -9.06
CA GLY A 537 16.45 2.69 -8.83
C GLY A 537 16.54 1.17 -8.68
N GLY A 538 15.46 0.53 -8.29
CA GLY A 538 15.34 -0.92 -8.26
C GLY A 538 13.87 -1.32 -8.29
N TRP A 539 13.55 -2.55 -8.70
CA TRP A 539 12.19 -3.06 -8.67
C TRP A 539 11.14 -2.20 -9.37
N GLY A 540 11.50 -1.59 -10.50
CA GLY A 540 10.64 -0.65 -11.21
C GLY A 540 10.55 0.74 -10.57
N ILE A 541 11.29 1.00 -9.49
CA ILE A 541 11.40 2.32 -8.90
C ILE A 541 12.37 3.16 -9.71
N PRO A 542 11.99 4.38 -10.13
CA PRO A 542 12.85 5.24 -10.92
C PRO A 542 14.11 5.63 -10.15
N LYS A 543 15.19 5.89 -10.90
CA LYS A 543 16.35 6.58 -10.36
C LYS A 543 15.92 7.97 -9.90
N SER A 544 16.46 8.43 -8.79
CA SER A 544 16.26 9.80 -8.32
C SER A 544 17.59 10.45 -8.01
N ASP A 545 17.84 11.59 -8.63
CA ASP A 545 18.99 12.44 -8.33
C ASP A 545 18.90 13.08 -6.93
N PHE A 546 17.80 12.84 -6.23
CA PHE A 546 17.45 13.45 -4.97
C PHE A 546 17.30 12.44 -3.81
N ALA A 547 17.84 11.22 -3.96
CA ALA A 547 17.67 10.16 -2.97
C ALA A 547 18.06 10.59 -1.55
N VAL A 548 19.20 11.25 -1.40
CA VAL A 548 19.68 11.76 -0.10
C VAL A 548 18.75 12.86 0.44
N SER A 549 18.36 13.79 -0.42
CA SER A 549 17.45 14.90 -0.05
C SER A 549 16.08 14.39 0.38
N HIS A 550 15.52 13.40 -0.30
CA HIS A 550 14.26 12.76 0.08
C HIS A 550 14.39 11.96 1.39
N ALA A 551 15.49 11.22 1.57
CA ALA A 551 15.73 10.49 2.82
C ALA A 551 15.79 11.45 4.01
N ILE A 552 16.51 12.56 3.87
CA ILE A 552 16.60 13.58 4.92
C ILE A 552 15.23 14.24 5.17
N LEU A 553 14.51 14.67 4.12
CA LEU A 553 13.20 15.32 4.25
C LEU A 553 12.19 14.45 5.00
N ASN A 554 12.24 13.13 4.76
CA ASN A 554 11.34 12.15 5.39
C ASN A 554 11.89 11.59 6.70
N ALA A 555 13.09 12.00 7.15
CA ALA A 555 13.80 11.40 8.27
C ALA A 555 13.86 9.85 8.16
N SER A 556 14.14 9.35 6.96
CA SER A 556 14.22 7.94 6.62
C SER A 556 15.67 7.45 6.58
N PRO A 557 15.97 6.20 6.95
CA PRO A 557 17.23 5.56 6.59
C PRO A 557 17.40 5.54 5.06
N ILE A 558 18.62 5.31 4.59
CA ILE A 558 18.92 5.26 3.14
C ILE A 558 19.59 3.95 2.76
N GLY A 559 19.43 3.53 1.51
CA GLY A 559 20.17 2.42 0.91
C GLY A 559 21.64 2.75 0.70
N LEU A 560 22.51 1.74 0.86
CA LEU A 560 23.95 1.84 0.65
C LEU A 560 24.44 0.64 -0.16
N GLU A 561 25.35 0.90 -1.10
CA GLU A 561 25.96 -0.17 -1.91
C GLU A 561 27.01 -0.95 -1.10
N ILE A 562 27.21 -2.22 -1.47
CA ILE A 562 28.16 -3.12 -0.81
C ILE A 562 29.63 -2.72 -1.02
N ASP A 563 29.90 -1.93 -2.05
CA ASP A 563 31.23 -1.40 -2.40
C ASP A 563 31.34 0.11 -2.14
N ALA A 564 30.55 0.64 -1.20
CA ALA A 564 30.49 2.06 -0.89
C ALA A 564 31.85 2.63 -0.41
N THR A 565 32.16 3.82 -0.86
CA THR A 565 33.30 4.61 -0.41
C THR A 565 33.12 5.16 1.00
N LYS A 566 34.21 5.64 1.62
CA LYS A 566 34.14 6.30 2.95
C LYS A 566 33.24 7.52 2.95
N GLU A 567 33.24 8.28 1.86
CA GLU A 567 32.40 9.46 1.66
C GLU A 567 30.93 9.07 1.60
N GLU A 568 30.57 8.05 0.82
CA GLU A 568 29.20 7.53 0.73
C GLU A 568 28.72 6.95 2.07
N ILE A 569 29.58 6.24 2.79
CA ILE A 569 29.29 5.77 4.16
C ILE A 569 29.00 6.95 5.08
N SER A 570 29.81 8.02 5.02
CA SER A 570 29.60 9.21 5.85
C SER A 570 28.24 9.88 5.57
N VAL A 571 27.86 10.00 4.30
CA VAL A 571 26.55 10.55 3.89
C VAL A 571 25.41 9.66 4.39
N ALA A 572 25.51 8.34 4.21
CA ALA A 572 24.50 7.39 4.69
C ALA A 572 24.33 7.44 6.21
N VAL A 573 25.43 7.48 6.96
CA VAL A 573 25.43 7.57 8.42
C VAL A 573 24.77 8.89 8.88
N ASN A 574 25.01 10.00 8.18
CA ASN A 574 24.35 11.27 8.51
C ASN A 574 22.83 11.20 8.32
N CYS A 575 22.35 10.68 7.19
CA CYS A 575 20.92 10.45 6.96
C CYS A 575 20.31 9.55 8.06
N CYS A 576 20.99 8.45 8.35
CA CYS A 576 20.55 7.48 9.34
C CYS A 576 20.54 8.01 10.78
N ASN A 577 21.44 8.93 11.14
CA ASN A 577 21.42 9.60 12.44
C ASN A 577 20.17 10.50 12.58
N ILE A 578 19.80 11.24 11.53
CA ILE A 578 18.56 12.03 11.51
C ILE A 578 17.35 11.11 11.67
N ALA A 579 17.32 10.00 10.92
CA ALA A 579 16.28 9.00 11.02
C ALA A 579 16.21 8.35 12.42
N ALA A 580 17.34 8.08 13.06
CA ALA A 580 17.39 7.52 14.42
C ALA A 580 16.78 8.46 15.46
N ASP A 581 17.12 9.75 15.39
CA ASP A 581 16.63 10.77 16.31
C ASP A 581 15.12 10.94 16.24
N LEU A 582 14.53 10.74 15.06
CA LEU A 582 13.12 10.98 14.79
C LEU A 582 12.26 9.70 14.62
N ALA A 583 12.86 8.51 14.70
CA ALA A 583 12.16 7.23 14.44
C ALA A 583 10.87 7.01 15.25
N PHE A 584 10.79 7.56 16.46
CA PHE A 584 9.64 7.44 17.36
C PHE A 584 8.78 8.72 17.41
N VAL A 585 9.07 9.68 16.55
CA VAL A 585 8.45 11.00 16.55
C VAL A 585 7.48 11.12 15.37
N PRO A 586 6.19 11.40 15.60
CA PRO A 586 5.24 11.62 14.51
C PRO A 586 5.67 12.78 13.59
N MET A 587 5.57 12.58 12.28
CA MET A 587 5.61 13.68 11.32
C MET A 587 4.25 14.38 11.32
N LEU A 588 4.23 15.69 11.61
CA LEU A 588 3.00 16.47 11.77
C LEU A 588 2.61 17.27 10.54
N LYS A 589 3.61 17.71 9.75
CA LYS A 589 3.36 18.59 8.62
C LYS A 589 4.44 18.47 7.56
N HIS A 590 4.03 18.58 6.30
CA HIS A 590 4.86 18.83 5.14
C HIS A 590 4.41 20.14 4.47
N GLU A 591 5.34 20.96 3.98
CA GLU A 591 5.07 22.25 3.35
C GLU A 591 5.99 22.48 2.16
N PHE A 592 5.43 23.01 1.07
CA PHE A 592 6.22 23.65 0.02
C PHE A 592 6.54 25.08 0.44
N LEU A 593 7.82 25.48 0.37
CA LEU A 593 8.29 26.82 0.74
C LEU A 593 8.61 27.68 -0.48
N SER A 594 8.57 27.10 -1.67
CA SER A 594 8.77 27.81 -2.95
C SER A 594 7.64 27.44 -3.91
N ASP A 595 7.28 28.34 -4.81
CA ASP A 595 6.19 28.15 -5.79
C ASP A 595 6.48 26.99 -6.77
N ASN A 596 7.75 26.72 -7.04
CA ASN A 596 8.18 25.60 -7.91
C ASN A 596 8.25 24.26 -7.15
N GLY A 597 7.91 24.22 -5.86
CA GLY A 597 7.96 23.01 -5.02
C GLY A 597 9.36 22.47 -4.71
N ARG A 598 10.43 23.20 -5.08
CA ARG A 598 11.82 22.73 -4.93
C ARG A 598 12.40 22.95 -3.54
N ILE A 599 11.81 23.81 -2.72
CA ILE A 599 12.16 23.99 -1.31
C ILE A 599 11.01 23.45 -0.48
N GLN A 600 11.30 22.44 0.33
CA GLN A 600 10.29 21.73 1.12
C GLN A 600 10.69 21.68 2.59
N ARG A 601 9.70 21.55 3.45
CA ARG A 601 9.89 21.41 4.90
C ARG A 601 8.99 20.33 5.47
N THR A 602 9.54 19.52 6.38
CA THR A 602 8.77 18.66 7.27
C THR A 602 8.90 19.11 8.72
N LYS A 603 7.84 18.92 9.51
CA LYS A 603 7.78 19.26 10.94
C LYS A 603 7.38 18.04 11.75
N PHE A 604 8.09 17.84 12.86
CA PHE A 604 7.90 16.71 13.75
C PHE A 604 7.34 17.14 15.10
N ALA A 605 6.77 16.18 15.83
CA ALA A 605 6.05 16.44 17.08
C ALA A 605 6.95 16.94 18.24
N ASP A 606 8.26 16.69 18.16
CA ASP A 606 9.26 17.18 19.13
C ASP A 606 9.71 18.63 18.88
N GLY A 607 9.19 19.27 17.82
CA GLY A 607 9.57 20.60 17.38
C GLY A 607 10.62 20.63 16.28
N THR A 608 11.21 19.50 15.93
CA THR A 608 12.22 19.43 14.87
C THR A 608 11.60 19.82 13.51
N ASN A 609 12.33 20.65 12.77
CA ASN A 609 12.01 21.03 11.40
C ASN A 609 13.15 20.64 10.48
N ILE A 610 12.84 20.00 9.37
CA ILE A 610 13.80 19.65 8.31
C ILE A 610 13.42 20.44 7.06
N GLU A 611 14.35 21.25 6.57
CA GLU A 611 14.23 21.98 5.29
C GLU A 611 15.19 21.37 4.27
N VAL A 612 14.71 21.15 3.06
CA VAL A 612 15.51 20.62 1.93
C VAL A 612 15.30 21.51 0.71
N ASN A 613 16.39 21.90 0.08
CA ASN A 613 16.41 22.57 -1.20
C ASN A 613 16.87 21.58 -2.28
N PHE A 614 15.96 21.14 -3.13
CA PHE A 614 16.22 20.17 -4.19
C PHE A 614 16.99 20.77 -5.38
N ASP A 615 17.13 22.09 -5.49
CA ASP A 615 17.97 22.72 -6.53
C ASP A 615 19.46 22.68 -6.16
N THR A 616 19.78 22.79 -4.86
CA THR A 616 21.17 22.80 -4.35
C THR A 616 21.56 21.52 -3.63
N ASN A 617 20.61 20.61 -3.38
CA ASN A 617 20.75 19.44 -2.50
C ASN A 617 21.21 19.79 -1.06
N GLU A 618 20.94 21.01 -0.64
CA GLU A 618 21.22 21.44 0.73
C GLU A 618 20.07 21.08 1.67
N SER A 619 20.40 20.68 2.88
CA SER A 619 19.43 20.42 3.95
C SER A 619 19.79 21.13 5.24
N ARG A 620 18.77 21.47 6.02
CA ARG A 620 18.92 22.10 7.35
C ARG A 620 17.98 21.42 8.33
N VAL A 621 18.54 20.94 9.43
CA VAL A 621 17.77 20.38 10.55
C VAL A 621 17.80 21.39 11.70
N LYS A 622 16.63 21.89 12.13
CA LYS A 622 16.47 22.80 13.26
C LYS A 622 15.66 22.09 14.33
N ARG A 623 16.22 21.99 15.52
CA ARG A 623 15.59 21.42 16.72
C ARG A 623 15.02 22.49 17.61
#